data_f37b8691b61f4341696125b070659ee7
#
_entry.id   f37b8691b61f4341696125b070659ee7
#
_cell.length_a   1.000
_cell.length_b   1.000
_cell.length_c   1.000
_cell.angle_alpha   90.00
_cell.angle_beta   90.00
_cell.angle_gamma   90.00
#
_symmetry.space_group_name_H-M   'P 1'
#
loop_
_entity.id
_entity.type
_entity.pdbx_description
1 polymer ?
#
loop_
_entity_poly.entity_id
_entity_poly.type
_entity_poly.pdbx_seq_one_letter_code
_entity_poly.pdbx_strand_id
1 'polypeptide(L)'
;MSKRKITKVNNLNFEPFDRYGKVIPGMTWHKISFDKETNYGTYISKLEPGTKTIPHIHMGYEEFFILEGELIDSDGTIFKKGDLVTFEPGTKHSSHTKKGCLILTFMRGENKRIKEK
;
A
#
# COMPACT_ATOMS: atom_id res chain seq x y z
N MET A 1 3.33 -25.01 21.20
CA MET A 1 3.09 -23.56 21.03
C MET A 1 3.01 -23.20 19.58
N SER A 2 2.08 -22.35 19.22
CA SER A 2 1.89 -21.91 17.86
C SER A 2 2.81 -20.74 17.52
N LYS A 3 3.41 -20.75 16.31
CA LYS A 3 4.14 -19.61 15.75
C LYS A 3 3.22 -18.76 14.85
N ARG A 4 1.93 -18.96 14.99
CA ARG A 4 0.90 -18.28 14.21
C ARG A 4 0.59 -16.91 14.81
N LYS A 5 0.32 -15.95 13.95
CA LYS A 5 -0.22 -14.64 14.32
C LYS A 5 -1.53 -14.43 13.58
N ILE A 6 -2.53 -13.93 14.27
CA ILE A 6 -3.83 -13.62 13.69
C ILE A 6 -3.98 -12.10 13.69
N THR A 7 -4.16 -11.51 12.50
CA THR A 7 -4.42 -10.08 12.37
C THR A 7 -5.90 -9.88 12.10
N LYS A 8 -6.57 -9.14 12.98
CA LYS A 8 -7.99 -8.84 12.84
C LYS A 8 -8.17 -7.45 12.26
N VAL A 9 -8.80 -7.36 11.08
CA VAL A 9 -8.94 -6.12 10.34
C VAL A 9 -9.70 -5.04 11.12
N ASN A 10 -10.58 -5.44 12.03
CA ASN A 10 -11.34 -4.51 12.85
C ASN A 10 -10.59 -4.04 14.11
N ASN A 11 -9.37 -4.47 14.30
CA ASN A 11 -8.60 -4.15 15.51
C ASN A 11 -7.13 -3.91 15.16
N LEU A 12 -6.89 -2.91 14.30
CA LEU A 12 -5.56 -2.57 13.82
C LEU A 12 -5.02 -1.36 14.57
N ASN A 13 -3.70 -1.31 14.68
CA ASN A 13 -2.99 -0.18 15.27
C ASN A 13 -2.26 0.55 14.16
N PHE A 14 -2.84 1.65 13.66
CA PHE A 14 -2.29 2.41 12.56
C PHE A 14 -1.26 3.43 13.05
N GLU A 15 -0.12 3.45 12.36
CA GLU A 15 0.94 4.42 12.58
C GLU A 15 1.18 5.21 11.28
N PRO A 16 1.81 6.40 11.34
CA PRO A 16 2.10 7.16 10.13
C PRO A 16 2.88 6.33 9.11
N PHE A 17 2.48 6.41 7.85
CA PHE A 17 3.12 5.66 6.78
C PHE A 17 4.43 6.36 6.40
N ASP A 18 5.55 5.77 6.79
CA ASP A 18 6.89 6.33 6.60
C ASP A 18 7.82 5.43 5.78
N ARG A 19 7.24 4.54 4.99
CA ARG A 19 7.99 3.52 4.24
C ARG A 19 9.14 4.11 3.42
N TYR A 20 8.96 5.32 2.89
CA TYR A 20 9.94 5.96 2.01
C TYR A 20 10.77 7.02 2.74
N GLY A 21 10.80 6.99 4.07
CA GLY A 21 11.57 7.92 4.89
C GLY A 21 10.82 9.16 5.33
N LYS A 22 9.82 9.59 4.61
CA LYS A 22 8.94 10.71 4.97
C LYS A 22 7.51 10.21 5.11
N VAL A 23 6.79 10.75 6.06
CA VAL A 23 5.38 10.46 6.24
C VAL A 23 4.60 11.02 5.05
N ILE A 24 3.70 10.20 4.50
CA ILE A 24 2.75 10.65 3.49
C ILE A 24 1.52 11.19 4.22
N PRO A 25 1.17 12.48 4.01
CA PRO A 25 -0.02 13.04 4.69
C PRO A 25 -1.29 12.25 4.35
N GLY A 26 -2.07 11.94 5.37
CA GLY A 26 -3.33 11.22 5.21
C GLY A 26 -3.20 9.71 5.12
N MET A 27 -1.99 9.17 5.17
CA MET A 27 -1.76 7.74 5.05
C MET A 27 -1.15 7.16 6.32
N THR A 28 -1.73 6.06 6.78
CA THR A 28 -1.24 5.31 7.94
C THR A 28 -1.15 3.83 7.57
N TRP A 29 -0.40 3.06 8.34
CA TRP A 29 -0.27 1.63 8.09
C TRP A 29 -0.15 0.81 9.37
N HIS A 30 -0.53 -0.44 9.23
CA HIS A 30 -0.33 -1.48 10.24
C HIS A 30 0.52 -2.56 9.59
N LYS A 31 1.77 -2.68 10.04
CA LYS A 31 2.70 -3.67 9.49
C LYS A 31 2.38 -5.04 10.07
N ILE A 32 2.15 -6.03 9.22
CA ILE A 32 1.88 -7.41 9.62
C ILE A 32 3.18 -8.20 9.61
N SER A 33 3.84 -8.27 8.46
CA SER A 33 5.09 -9.02 8.28
C SER A 33 6.08 -8.28 7.39
N PHE A 34 5.85 -6.99 7.15
CA PHE A 34 6.71 -6.21 6.27
C PHE A 34 8.09 -6.00 6.91
N ASP A 35 9.13 -6.34 6.16
CA ASP A 35 10.53 -6.19 6.57
C ASP A 35 11.18 -5.09 5.74
N LYS A 36 11.64 -4.03 6.39
CA LYS A 36 12.26 -2.88 5.72
C LYS A 36 13.58 -3.23 5.05
N GLU A 37 14.29 -4.24 5.53
CA GLU A 37 15.57 -4.64 4.97
C GLU A 37 15.40 -5.36 3.64
N THR A 38 14.41 -6.23 3.53
CA THR A 38 14.16 -7.02 2.33
C THR A 38 13.11 -6.42 1.43
N ASN A 39 12.26 -5.55 1.95
CA ASN A 39 11.05 -5.03 1.30
C ASN A 39 10.03 -6.12 0.96
N TYR A 40 10.09 -7.23 1.70
CA TYR A 40 9.13 -8.32 1.57
C TYR A 40 8.14 -8.28 2.72
N GLY A 41 6.93 -8.70 2.47
CA GLY A 41 5.94 -8.90 3.51
C GLY A 41 4.63 -8.18 3.25
N THR A 42 3.83 -8.14 4.29
CA THR A 42 2.43 -7.74 4.21
C THR A 42 2.15 -6.59 5.16
N TYR A 43 1.34 -5.63 4.72
CA TYR A 43 0.84 -4.57 5.58
C TYR A 43 -0.55 -4.11 5.12
N ILE A 44 -1.27 -3.46 6.02
CA ILE A 44 -2.54 -2.84 5.70
C ILE A 44 -2.35 -1.33 5.81
N SER A 45 -2.73 -0.59 4.78
CA SER A 45 -2.68 0.87 4.79
C SER A 45 -4.07 1.47 4.75
N LYS A 46 -4.21 2.59 5.41
CA LYS A 46 -5.43 3.39 5.41
C LYS A 46 -5.11 4.75 4.81
N LEU A 47 -5.88 5.12 3.80
CA LEU A 47 -5.75 6.42 3.15
C LEU A 47 -7.00 7.23 3.44
N GLU A 48 -6.82 8.41 4.04
CA GLU A 48 -7.92 9.33 4.27
C GLU A 48 -8.37 9.96 2.95
N PRO A 49 -9.63 10.46 2.85
CA PRO A 49 -10.09 11.12 1.64
C PRO A 49 -9.13 12.23 1.20
N GLY A 50 -8.81 12.24 -0.09
CA GLY A 50 -7.90 13.24 -0.65
C GLY A 50 -6.41 12.87 -0.63
N THR A 51 -6.06 11.72 -0.09
CA THR A 51 -4.66 11.29 0.01
C THR A 51 -4.11 10.91 -1.36
N LYS A 52 -2.85 11.31 -1.60
CA LYS A 52 -2.08 10.95 -2.81
C LYS A 52 -0.87 10.15 -2.40
N THR A 53 -0.57 9.09 -3.16
CA THR A 53 0.66 8.33 -2.96
C THR A 53 1.81 8.94 -3.75
N ILE A 54 3.03 8.48 -3.44
CA ILE A 54 4.24 8.97 -4.12
C ILE A 54 4.46 8.15 -5.38
N PRO A 55 4.76 8.79 -6.54
CA PRO A 55 5.12 8.05 -7.75
C PRO A 55 6.31 7.14 -7.51
N HIS A 56 6.19 5.89 -7.95
CA HIS A 56 7.25 4.90 -7.72
C HIS A 56 7.24 3.85 -8.83
N ILE A 57 8.36 3.13 -8.92
CA ILE A 57 8.53 1.98 -9.81
C ILE A 57 8.66 0.72 -8.96
N HIS A 58 7.94 -0.34 -9.34
CA HIS A 58 8.02 -1.62 -8.66
C HIS A 58 9.25 -2.38 -9.14
N MET A 59 10.15 -2.75 -8.23
CA MET A 59 11.33 -3.56 -8.55
C MET A 59 11.02 -5.04 -8.44
N GLY A 60 9.97 -5.41 -7.74
CA GLY A 60 9.44 -6.76 -7.66
C GLY A 60 7.94 -6.74 -7.82
N TYR A 61 7.31 -7.89 -7.65
CA TYR A 61 5.85 -7.95 -7.67
C TYR A 61 5.27 -7.24 -6.46
N GLU A 62 4.20 -6.49 -6.68
CA GLU A 62 3.35 -5.98 -5.62
C GLU A 62 1.92 -6.38 -5.94
N GLU A 63 1.23 -6.91 -4.93
CA GLU A 63 -0.20 -7.18 -5.05
C GLU A 63 -0.91 -6.47 -3.92
N PHE A 64 -2.08 -5.92 -4.21
CA PHE A 64 -2.90 -5.35 -3.15
C PHE A 64 -4.37 -5.63 -3.37
N PHE A 65 -5.07 -5.74 -2.27
CA PHE A 65 -6.49 -6.03 -2.23
C PHE A 65 -7.21 -4.87 -1.56
N ILE A 66 -8.23 -4.34 -2.23
CA ILE A 66 -9.02 -3.23 -1.68
C ILE A 66 -10.03 -3.81 -0.69
N LEU A 67 -9.79 -3.56 0.59
CA LEU A 67 -10.67 -4.01 1.66
C LEU A 67 -11.89 -3.12 1.80
N GLU A 68 -11.71 -1.81 1.65
CA GLU A 68 -12.80 -0.81 1.71
C GLU A 68 -12.44 0.37 0.83
N GLY A 69 -13.44 1.04 0.29
CA GLY A 69 -13.29 2.28 -0.45
C GLY A 69 -12.83 2.10 -1.88
N GLU A 70 -12.16 3.13 -2.40
CA GLU A 70 -11.70 3.16 -3.79
C GLU A 70 -10.33 3.81 -3.89
N LEU A 71 -9.50 3.30 -4.79
CA LEU A 71 -8.20 3.88 -5.13
C LEU A 71 -8.18 4.16 -6.62
N ILE A 72 -7.74 5.34 -7.02
CA ILE A 72 -7.69 5.76 -8.43
C ILE A 72 -6.23 5.78 -8.86
N ASP A 73 -5.89 4.97 -9.86
CA ASP A 73 -4.53 4.90 -10.36
C ASP A 73 -4.23 6.08 -11.30
N SER A 74 -2.94 6.32 -11.56
CA SER A 74 -2.49 7.45 -12.37
C SER A 74 -2.99 7.41 -13.82
N ASP A 75 -3.37 6.22 -14.31
CA ASP A 75 -3.97 6.08 -15.65
C ASP A 75 -5.50 6.24 -15.64
N GLY A 76 -6.08 6.55 -14.49
CA GLY A 76 -7.54 6.74 -14.35
C GLY A 76 -8.31 5.49 -13.97
N THR A 77 -7.65 4.34 -13.91
CA THR A 77 -8.32 3.10 -13.50
C THR A 77 -8.75 3.20 -12.04
N ILE A 78 -9.97 2.79 -11.75
CA ILE A 78 -10.51 2.81 -10.39
C ILE A 78 -10.50 1.39 -9.84
N PHE A 79 -9.80 1.20 -8.73
CA PHE A 79 -9.80 -0.05 -7.99
C PHE A 79 -10.81 0.06 -6.86
N LYS A 80 -11.70 -0.92 -6.77
CA LYS A 80 -12.83 -0.90 -5.84
C LYS A 80 -12.73 -2.04 -4.84
N LYS A 81 -13.50 -1.95 -3.78
CA LYS A 81 -13.63 -3.02 -2.79
C LYS A 81 -13.78 -4.38 -3.46
N GLY A 82 -12.92 -5.32 -3.08
CA GLY A 82 -12.92 -6.66 -3.62
C GLY A 82 -11.97 -6.88 -4.79
N ASP A 83 -11.34 -5.81 -5.31
CA ASP A 83 -10.36 -5.95 -6.40
C ASP A 83 -9.00 -6.36 -5.84
N LEU A 84 -8.40 -7.36 -6.46
CA LEU A 84 -7.01 -7.74 -6.23
C LEU A 84 -6.21 -7.28 -7.45
N VAL A 85 -5.23 -6.43 -7.21
CA VAL A 85 -4.42 -5.82 -8.27
C VAL A 85 -3.00 -6.35 -8.19
N THR A 86 -2.46 -6.80 -9.32
CA THR A 86 -1.08 -7.28 -9.41
C THR A 86 -0.28 -6.33 -10.29
N PHE A 87 0.82 -5.79 -9.73
CA PHE A 87 1.79 -5.03 -10.48
C PHE A 87 3.05 -5.85 -10.69
N GLU A 88 3.44 -6.03 -11.94
CA GLU A 88 4.66 -6.74 -12.30
C GLU A 88 5.89 -5.84 -12.13
N PRO A 89 7.09 -6.43 -11.98
CA PRO A 89 8.32 -5.64 -11.93
C PRO A 89 8.45 -4.71 -13.13
N GLY A 90 8.90 -3.49 -12.90
CA GLY A 90 9.05 -2.47 -13.92
C GLY A 90 7.85 -1.56 -14.09
N THR A 91 6.74 -1.85 -13.42
CA THR A 91 5.54 -1.03 -13.50
C THR A 91 5.74 0.28 -12.73
N LYS A 92 5.37 1.39 -13.33
CA LYS A 92 5.43 2.72 -12.71
C LYS A 92 4.03 3.21 -12.48
N HIS A 93 3.76 3.77 -11.30
CA HIS A 93 2.47 4.40 -11.06
C HIS A 93 2.50 5.33 -9.84
N SER A 94 1.42 6.05 -9.69
CA SER A 94 1.00 6.72 -8.47
C SER A 94 -0.50 6.58 -8.38
N SER A 95 -1.07 6.93 -7.25
CA SER A 95 -2.51 6.79 -7.05
C SER A 95 -3.01 7.85 -6.09
N HIS A 96 -4.32 7.99 -6.03
CA HIS A 96 -4.98 8.86 -5.07
C HIS A 96 -6.35 8.29 -4.73
N THR A 97 -6.94 8.78 -3.66
CA THR A 97 -8.30 8.40 -3.29
C THR A 97 -9.12 9.65 -3.03
N LYS A 98 -10.36 9.67 -3.50
CA LYS A 98 -11.29 10.75 -3.20
C LYS A 98 -12.09 10.45 -1.95
N LYS A 99 -12.46 9.20 -1.75
CA LYS A 99 -13.36 8.76 -0.68
C LYS A 99 -12.64 8.14 0.50
N GLY A 100 -11.35 7.87 0.36
CA GLY A 100 -10.60 7.07 1.33
C GLY A 100 -10.64 5.60 0.97
N CYS A 101 -9.68 4.84 1.49
CA CYS A 101 -9.64 3.40 1.26
C CYS A 101 -8.81 2.69 2.30
N LEU A 102 -9.03 1.38 2.39
CA LEU A 102 -8.26 0.46 3.22
C LEU A 102 -7.72 -0.62 2.30
N ILE A 103 -6.41 -0.82 2.32
CA ILE A 103 -5.71 -1.65 1.34
C ILE A 103 -4.83 -2.66 2.06
N LEU A 104 -4.94 -3.93 1.67
CA LEU A 104 -4.04 -5.00 2.11
C LEU A 104 -2.99 -5.20 1.01
N THR A 105 -1.72 -5.02 1.35
CA THR A 105 -0.62 -5.05 0.37
C THR A 105 0.35 -6.17 0.66
N PHE A 106 0.72 -6.91 -0.39
CA PHE A 106 1.71 -7.98 -0.36
C PHE A 106 2.91 -7.55 -1.19
N MET A 107 4.07 -7.36 -0.55
CA MET A 107 5.29 -6.90 -1.22
C MET A 107 6.28 -8.02 -1.40
N ARG A 108 6.81 -8.13 -2.61
CA ARG A 108 7.88 -9.06 -2.95
C ARG A 108 9.01 -8.32 -3.65
N GLY A 109 9.41 -7.18 -3.07
CA GLY A 109 10.48 -6.38 -3.60
C GLY A 109 10.35 -4.93 -3.25
N GLU A 110 11.37 -4.17 -3.61
CA GLU A 110 11.46 -2.76 -3.33
C GLU A 110 10.61 -1.93 -4.30
N ASN A 111 10.05 -0.83 -3.80
CA ASN A 111 9.52 0.23 -4.64
C ASN A 111 10.51 1.39 -4.61
N LYS A 112 10.91 1.87 -5.78
CA LYS A 112 11.79 3.03 -5.87
C LYS A 112 10.98 4.27 -6.23
N ARG A 113 11.24 5.36 -5.51
CA ARG A 113 10.61 6.62 -5.80
C ARG A 113 11.09 7.14 -7.14
N ILE A 114 10.17 7.73 -7.90
CA ILE A 114 10.50 8.43 -9.14
C ILE A 114 10.72 9.89 -8.76
N LYS A 115 11.92 10.40 -9.06
CA LYS A 115 12.22 11.81 -8.82
C LYS A 115 11.55 12.65 -9.92
N GLU A 116 10.78 13.63 -9.48
CA GLU A 116 10.23 14.63 -10.38
C GLU A 116 11.25 15.74 -10.55
N LYS A 117 11.36 16.21 -11.78
CA LYS A 117 12.23 17.34 -12.10
C LYS A 117 11.48 18.65 -11.89
#